data_319fa574e6c3927f67ae417f5cd49458
#
_entry.id   319fa574e6c3927f67ae417f5cd49458
#
_cell.length_a   1.000
_cell.length_b   1.000
_cell.length_c   1.000
_cell.angle_alpha   90.00
_cell.angle_beta   90.00
_cell.angle_gamma   90.00
#
_symmetry.space_group_name_H-M   'P 1'
#
loop_
_entity.id
_entity.type
_entity.pdbx_description
1 polymer ?
#
loop_
_entity_poly.entity_id
_entity_poly.type
_entity_poly.pdbx_seq_one_letter_code
_entity_poly.pdbx_strand_id
1 'polypeptide(L)'
;MKKRIRQYIGLLSAVLAYYAVHEGAHLLYALSTGVFRQINFMGIGMQIGIYEGRMSDTGLGIFCSVGVAATMITAYVLTLTSAQICKVKSKTFKACMYYITIAMLLLDPLYLSILCRFFGGGDMNGIALLLSEWLARSFFGVLLVINCVIFWKVVLPKYKEAFAEQ
;
A
#
# COMPACT_ATOMS: atom_id res chain seq x y z
N MET A 1 -8.58 -16.91 21.43
CA MET A 1 -8.36 -15.44 21.45
C MET A 1 -9.65 -14.72 21.06
N LYS A 2 -10.02 -13.63 21.76
CA LYS A 2 -11.26 -12.88 21.50
C LYS A 2 -11.21 -12.22 20.10
N LYS A 3 -12.37 -12.13 19.40
CA LYS A 3 -12.50 -11.56 18.05
C LYS A 3 -11.87 -10.15 17.93
N ARG A 4 -12.14 -9.28 18.91
CA ARG A 4 -11.58 -7.89 18.92
C ARG A 4 -10.05 -7.87 18.95
N ILE A 5 -9.41 -8.72 19.75
CA ILE A 5 -7.93 -8.78 19.82
C ILE A 5 -7.34 -9.15 18.45
N ARG A 6 -7.94 -10.12 17.74
CA ARG A 6 -7.49 -10.48 16.39
C ARG A 6 -7.63 -9.33 15.39
N GLN A 7 -8.69 -8.53 15.50
CA GLN A 7 -8.89 -7.36 14.66
C GLN A 7 -7.79 -6.31 14.87
N TYR A 8 -7.46 -6.00 16.14
CA TYR A 8 -6.37 -5.05 16.45
C TYR A 8 -5.01 -5.57 15.97
N ILE A 9 -4.71 -6.87 16.19
CA ILE A 9 -3.47 -7.47 15.66
C ILE A 9 -3.45 -7.37 14.13
N GLY A 10 -4.56 -7.66 13.47
CA GLY A 10 -4.67 -7.55 12.01
C GLY A 10 -4.45 -6.13 11.50
N LEU A 11 -5.06 -5.13 12.14
CA LEU A 11 -4.86 -3.72 11.80
C LEU A 11 -3.40 -3.28 12.00
N LEU A 12 -2.81 -3.62 13.15
CA LEU A 12 -1.40 -3.31 13.40
C LEU A 12 -0.48 -3.98 12.36
N SER A 13 -0.74 -5.26 12.06
CA SER A 13 0.02 -5.96 11.02
C SER A 13 -0.13 -5.30 9.65
N ALA A 14 -1.31 -4.76 9.33
CA ALA A 14 -1.54 -4.05 8.06
C ALA A 14 -0.72 -2.76 7.98
N VAL A 15 -0.69 -1.97 9.06
CA VAL A 15 0.13 -0.74 9.13
C VAL A 15 1.61 -1.07 8.96
N LEU A 16 2.12 -2.05 9.72
CA LEU A 16 3.54 -2.44 9.65
C LEU A 16 3.90 -2.99 8.27
N ALA A 17 3.07 -3.86 7.70
CA ALA A 17 3.31 -4.43 6.38
C ALA A 17 3.25 -3.37 5.27
N TYR A 18 2.29 -2.44 5.37
CA TYR A 18 2.17 -1.34 4.41
C TYR A 18 3.44 -0.49 4.39
N TYR A 19 3.90 0.01 5.53
CA TYR A 19 5.14 0.78 5.59
C TYR A 19 6.36 -0.04 5.14
N ALA A 20 6.46 -1.31 5.53
CA ALA A 20 7.58 -2.16 5.12
C ALA A 20 7.65 -2.35 3.59
N VAL A 21 6.51 -2.48 2.91
CA VAL A 21 6.46 -2.64 1.46
C VAL A 21 6.62 -1.30 0.75
N HIS A 22 5.85 -0.29 1.14
CA HIS A 22 5.83 1.03 0.50
C HIS A 22 7.17 1.76 0.66
N GLU A 23 7.56 2.02 1.90
CA GLU A 23 8.82 2.72 2.21
C GLU A 23 10.04 1.85 1.92
N GLY A 24 9.91 0.52 2.03
CA GLY A 24 10.95 -0.42 1.62
C GLY A 24 11.28 -0.30 0.13
N ALA A 25 10.31 -0.12 -0.73
CA ALA A 25 10.51 0.11 -2.16
C ALA A 25 11.22 1.45 -2.43
N HIS A 26 10.81 2.54 -1.76
CA HIS A 26 11.51 3.82 -1.80
C HIS A 26 12.97 3.69 -1.34
N LEU A 27 13.21 2.98 -0.23
CA LEU A 27 14.55 2.76 0.30
C LEU A 27 15.43 2.00 -0.70
N LEU A 28 14.94 0.90 -1.26
CA LEU A 28 15.68 0.13 -2.24
C LEU A 28 16.03 0.95 -3.48
N TYR A 29 15.09 1.75 -3.98
CA TYR A 29 15.35 2.65 -5.11
C TYR A 29 16.38 3.73 -4.75
N ALA A 30 16.22 4.39 -3.60
CA ALA A 30 17.15 5.43 -3.15
C ALA A 30 18.58 4.91 -2.94
N LEU A 31 18.73 3.70 -2.41
CA LEU A 31 20.04 3.04 -2.24
C LEU A 31 20.64 2.66 -3.59
N SER A 32 19.84 2.10 -4.51
CA SER A 32 20.34 1.67 -5.83
C SER A 32 20.79 2.84 -6.71
N THR A 33 20.20 4.01 -6.53
CA THR A 33 20.54 5.23 -7.28
C THR A 33 21.53 6.15 -6.54
N GLY A 34 21.93 5.81 -5.31
CA GLY A 34 22.87 6.58 -4.50
C GLY A 34 22.31 7.93 -3.99
N VAL A 35 21.00 8.09 -3.95
CA VAL A 35 20.35 9.33 -3.50
C VAL A 35 19.79 9.26 -2.08
N PHE A 36 19.94 8.12 -1.41
CA PHE A 36 19.48 7.96 -0.03
C PHE A 36 20.15 8.98 0.91
N ARG A 37 19.36 9.63 1.76
CA ARG A 37 19.83 10.59 2.76
C ARG A 37 19.64 10.06 4.17
N GLN A 38 18.39 9.78 4.56
CA GLN A 38 18.03 9.35 5.93
C GLN A 38 16.62 8.76 5.97
N ILE A 39 16.30 8.13 7.09
CA ILE A 39 14.92 7.73 7.40
C ILE A 39 14.34 8.77 8.36
N ASN A 40 13.21 9.36 7.98
CA ASN A 40 12.49 10.31 8.79
C ASN A 40 11.33 9.61 9.50
N PHE A 41 11.25 9.77 10.81
CA PHE A 41 10.11 9.31 11.60
C PHE A 41 9.20 10.49 11.91
N MET A 42 7.94 10.43 11.51
CA MET A 42 6.93 11.45 11.75
C MET A 42 5.75 10.85 12.54
N GLY A 43 5.84 10.87 13.86
CA GLY A 43 4.88 10.19 14.72
C GLY A 43 4.89 8.68 14.49
N ILE A 44 3.78 8.13 14.01
CA ILE A 44 3.66 6.71 13.64
C ILE A 44 4.06 6.44 12.19
N GLY A 45 4.37 7.48 11.42
CA GLY A 45 4.79 7.39 10.01
C GLY A 45 6.29 7.31 9.87
N MET A 46 6.73 6.72 8.75
CA MET A 46 8.10 6.65 8.30
C MET A 46 8.17 7.16 6.86
N GLN A 47 9.22 7.86 6.52
CA GLN A 47 9.45 8.38 5.17
C GLN A 47 10.93 8.28 4.82
N ILE A 48 11.23 7.87 3.59
CA ILE A 48 12.61 7.82 3.08
C ILE A 48 12.99 9.21 2.55
N GLY A 49 13.97 9.83 3.22
CA GLY A 49 14.56 11.09 2.79
C GLY A 49 15.64 10.86 1.75
N ILE A 50 15.65 11.70 0.72
CA ILE A 50 16.58 11.65 -0.40
C ILE A 50 17.26 13.01 -0.62
N TYR A 51 18.36 13.02 -1.36
CA TYR A 51 18.99 14.23 -1.90
C TYR A 51 18.31 14.59 -3.22
N GLU A 52 17.19 15.31 -3.17
CA GLU A 52 16.38 15.66 -4.34
C GLU A 52 17.20 16.35 -5.45
N GLY A 53 18.09 17.26 -5.09
CA GLY A 53 18.96 17.96 -6.04
C GLY A 53 19.96 17.07 -6.80
N ARG A 54 20.01 15.76 -6.50
CA ARG A 54 20.81 14.78 -7.23
C ARG A 54 19.97 13.95 -8.21
N MET A 55 18.68 14.22 -8.33
CA MET A 55 17.77 13.51 -9.20
C MET A 55 17.26 14.43 -10.32
N SER A 56 17.00 13.85 -11.48
CA SER A 56 16.17 14.50 -12.48
C SER A 56 14.70 14.44 -12.10
N ASP A 57 13.86 15.28 -12.70
CA ASP A 57 12.39 15.22 -12.49
C ASP A 57 11.83 13.82 -12.78
N THR A 58 12.33 13.17 -13.84
CA THR A 58 11.96 11.79 -14.16
C THR A 58 12.38 10.82 -13.06
N GLY A 59 13.61 10.97 -12.54
CA GLY A 59 14.11 10.13 -11.44
C GLY A 59 13.28 10.29 -10.17
N LEU A 60 12.91 11.52 -9.82
CA LEU A 60 12.06 11.82 -8.68
C LEU A 60 10.64 11.27 -8.88
N GLY A 61 10.09 11.40 -10.09
CA GLY A 61 8.79 10.81 -10.41
C GLY A 61 8.77 9.29 -10.30
N ILE A 62 9.83 8.61 -10.76
CA ILE A 62 9.98 7.16 -10.59
C ILE A 62 10.11 6.83 -9.10
N PHE A 63 10.96 7.53 -8.35
CA PHE A 63 11.10 7.33 -6.90
C PHE A 63 9.73 7.38 -6.20
N CYS A 64 8.93 8.40 -6.45
CA CYS A 64 7.59 8.53 -5.86
C CYS A 64 6.58 7.47 -6.37
N SER A 65 6.85 6.81 -7.48
CA SER A 65 5.97 5.77 -8.02
C SER A 65 6.28 4.37 -7.51
N VAL A 66 7.51 4.08 -7.07
CA VAL A 66 7.92 2.70 -6.73
C VAL A 66 7.24 2.16 -5.47
N GLY A 67 6.95 3.01 -4.48
CA GLY A 67 6.20 2.62 -3.28
C GLY A 67 4.80 2.12 -3.64
N VAL A 68 4.09 2.91 -4.43
CA VAL A 68 2.74 2.58 -4.94
C VAL A 68 2.77 1.32 -5.82
N ALA A 69 3.74 1.20 -6.71
CA ALA A 69 3.88 0.00 -7.54
C ALA A 69 4.10 -1.26 -6.70
N ALA A 70 4.96 -1.19 -5.67
CA ALA A 70 5.23 -2.31 -4.78
C ALA A 70 4.00 -2.74 -3.98
N THR A 71 3.25 -1.79 -3.44
CA THR A 71 2.00 -2.08 -2.71
C THR A 71 0.93 -2.69 -3.62
N MET A 72 0.77 -2.18 -4.86
CA MET A 72 -0.18 -2.73 -5.83
C MET A 72 0.19 -4.15 -6.25
N ILE A 73 1.47 -4.41 -6.56
CA ILE A 73 1.95 -5.78 -6.87
C ILE A 73 1.66 -6.71 -5.70
N THR A 74 2.00 -6.30 -4.48
CA THR A 74 1.73 -7.07 -3.26
C THR A 74 0.24 -7.33 -3.07
N ALA A 75 -0.61 -6.32 -3.28
CA ALA A 75 -2.06 -6.43 -3.18
C ALA A 75 -2.63 -7.50 -4.14
N TYR A 76 -2.18 -7.49 -5.38
CA TYR A 76 -2.66 -8.46 -6.37
C TYR A 76 -2.12 -9.87 -6.10
N VAL A 77 -0.86 -10.02 -5.67
CA VAL A 77 -0.32 -11.32 -5.23
C VAL A 77 -1.13 -11.87 -4.06
N LEU A 78 -1.42 -11.07 -3.04
CA LEU A 78 -2.24 -11.49 -1.90
C LEU A 78 -3.68 -11.83 -2.31
N THR A 79 -4.25 -11.10 -3.25
CA THR A 79 -5.58 -11.38 -3.81
C THR A 79 -5.61 -12.72 -4.54
N LEU A 80 -4.63 -12.98 -5.39
CA LEU A 80 -4.51 -14.24 -6.14
C LEU A 80 -4.26 -15.44 -5.22
N THR A 81 -3.45 -15.26 -4.19
CA THR A 81 -3.12 -16.31 -3.21
C THR A 81 -4.13 -16.41 -2.05
N SER A 82 -5.19 -15.60 -2.06
CA SER A 82 -6.18 -15.54 -0.97
C SER A 82 -6.82 -16.90 -0.65
N ALA A 83 -7.05 -17.75 -1.66
CA ALA A 83 -7.58 -19.09 -1.46
C ALA A 83 -6.62 -19.99 -0.66
N GLN A 84 -5.31 -19.91 -0.91
CA GLN A 84 -4.29 -20.64 -0.15
C GLN A 84 -4.16 -20.10 1.27
N ILE A 85 -4.18 -18.78 1.43
CA ILE A 85 -4.16 -18.11 2.74
C ILE A 85 -5.35 -18.55 3.59
N CYS A 86 -6.53 -18.64 3.00
CA CYS A 86 -7.76 -19.04 3.69
C CYS A 86 -7.74 -20.48 4.19
N LYS A 87 -6.96 -21.39 3.59
CA LYS A 87 -6.78 -22.77 4.07
C LYS A 87 -5.98 -22.90 5.35
N VAL A 88 -5.23 -21.87 5.75
CA VAL A 88 -4.44 -21.89 7.00
C VAL A 88 -5.38 -21.94 8.21
N LYS A 89 -5.12 -22.84 9.16
CA LYS A 89 -5.98 -23.03 10.36
C LYS A 89 -5.97 -21.83 11.31
N SER A 90 -4.91 -21.02 11.33
CA SER A 90 -4.77 -19.88 12.25
C SER A 90 -5.72 -18.73 11.90
N LYS A 91 -6.74 -18.51 12.75
CA LYS A 91 -7.66 -17.37 12.61
C LYS A 91 -6.95 -16.01 12.71
N THR A 92 -5.86 -15.93 13.50
CA THR A 92 -5.08 -14.70 13.64
C THR A 92 -4.30 -14.41 12.38
N PHE A 93 -3.63 -15.41 11.81
CA PHE A 93 -2.93 -15.25 10.53
C PHE A 93 -3.89 -14.80 9.42
N LYS A 94 -5.05 -15.46 9.29
CA LYS A 94 -6.07 -15.05 8.33
C LYS A 94 -6.51 -13.59 8.55
N ALA A 95 -6.70 -13.16 9.80
CA ALA A 95 -7.07 -11.78 10.10
C ALA A 95 -5.96 -10.80 9.68
N CYS A 96 -4.69 -11.09 9.99
CA CYS A 96 -3.56 -10.27 9.55
C CYS A 96 -3.54 -10.14 8.02
N MET A 97 -3.59 -11.26 7.30
CA MET A 97 -3.55 -11.27 5.84
C MET A 97 -4.74 -10.54 5.21
N TYR A 98 -5.94 -10.66 5.82
CA TYR A 98 -7.12 -9.92 5.39
C TYR A 98 -6.91 -8.40 5.45
N TYR A 99 -6.48 -7.89 6.62
CA TYR A 99 -6.27 -6.45 6.78
C TYR A 99 -5.08 -5.94 5.96
N ILE A 100 -4.00 -6.72 5.81
CA ILE A 100 -2.87 -6.39 4.92
C ILE A 100 -3.37 -6.27 3.48
N THR A 101 -4.16 -7.23 2.99
CA THR A 101 -4.69 -7.20 1.63
C THR A 101 -5.56 -5.95 1.39
N ILE A 102 -6.42 -5.59 2.36
CA ILE A 102 -7.23 -4.35 2.27
C ILE A 102 -6.34 -3.12 2.20
N ALA A 103 -5.37 -3.00 3.10
CA ALA A 103 -4.48 -1.85 3.13
C ALA A 103 -3.72 -1.69 1.82
N MET A 104 -3.12 -2.77 1.30
CA MET A 104 -2.39 -2.75 0.04
C MET A 104 -3.29 -2.42 -1.17
N LEU A 105 -4.53 -2.91 -1.21
CA LEU A 105 -5.45 -2.62 -2.32
C LEU A 105 -5.96 -1.18 -2.33
N LEU A 106 -6.19 -0.58 -1.16
CA LEU A 106 -7.02 0.62 -1.09
C LEU A 106 -6.28 1.88 -0.66
N LEU A 107 -5.21 1.80 0.16
CA LEU A 107 -4.61 3.01 0.75
C LEU A 107 -4.00 3.93 -0.30
N ASP A 108 -3.11 3.44 -1.17
CA ASP A 108 -2.46 4.29 -2.17
C ASP A 108 -3.44 4.84 -3.21
N PRO A 109 -4.33 4.03 -3.83
CA PRO A 109 -5.31 4.57 -4.75
C PRO A 109 -6.25 5.61 -4.11
N LEU A 110 -6.66 5.39 -2.85
CA LEU A 110 -7.48 6.35 -2.10
C LEU A 110 -6.70 7.64 -1.80
N TYR A 111 -5.46 7.49 -1.32
CA TYR A 111 -4.62 8.65 -1.02
C TYR A 111 -4.35 9.47 -2.27
N LEU A 112 -3.86 8.86 -3.34
CA LEU A 112 -3.44 9.55 -4.55
C LEU A 112 -4.62 10.11 -5.36
N SER A 113 -5.81 9.48 -5.33
CA SER A 113 -6.97 10.02 -6.03
C SER A 113 -7.67 11.15 -5.28
N ILE A 114 -7.78 11.05 -3.95
CA ILE A 114 -8.64 11.92 -3.14
C ILE A 114 -7.84 12.65 -2.06
N LEU A 115 -7.12 11.91 -1.19
CA LEU A 115 -6.62 12.43 0.08
C LEU A 115 -5.38 13.32 -0.06
N CYS A 116 -4.53 13.11 -1.07
CA CYS A 116 -3.32 13.89 -1.28
C CYS A 116 -3.59 15.40 -1.37
N ARG A 117 -4.79 15.80 -1.80
CA ARG A 117 -5.20 17.21 -1.85
C ARG A 117 -5.40 17.85 -0.48
N PHE A 118 -5.71 17.03 0.53
CA PHE A 118 -6.03 17.52 1.88
C PHE A 118 -4.85 17.39 2.85
N PHE A 119 -4.00 16.39 2.65
CA PHE A 119 -2.92 16.04 3.59
C PHE A 119 -1.51 16.32 3.06
N GLY A 120 -1.42 17.01 1.91
CA GLY A 120 -0.15 17.27 1.24
C GLY A 120 0.15 16.24 0.16
N GLY A 121 0.96 16.65 -0.81
CA GLY A 121 1.18 15.90 -2.05
C GLY A 121 1.92 14.57 -1.88
N GLY A 122 2.86 14.47 -0.92
CA GLY A 122 3.65 13.25 -0.78
C GLY A 122 4.16 12.75 -2.13
N ASP A 123 3.94 11.47 -2.42
CA ASP A 123 4.32 10.85 -3.70
C ASP A 123 3.65 11.48 -4.92
N MET A 124 2.44 12.07 -4.75
CA MET A 124 1.78 12.74 -5.86
C MET A 124 2.61 13.88 -6.45
N ASN A 125 3.41 14.58 -5.63
CA ASN A 125 4.25 15.68 -6.13
C ASN A 125 5.30 15.18 -7.14
N GLY A 126 5.90 14.02 -6.88
CA GLY A 126 6.84 13.41 -7.84
C GLY A 126 6.13 12.76 -9.02
N ILE A 127 5.02 12.05 -8.79
CA ILE A 127 4.22 11.44 -9.86
C ILE A 127 3.72 12.52 -10.83
N ALA A 128 3.39 13.71 -10.34
CA ALA A 128 2.97 14.85 -11.16
C ALA A 128 4.08 15.40 -12.07
N LEU A 129 5.33 15.04 -11.85
CA LEU A 129 6.44 15.33 -12.78
C LEU A 129 6.44 14.40 -14.01
N LEU A 130 5.84 13.22 -13.90
CA LEU A 130 5.73 12.26 -15.02
C LEU A 130 4.43 12.43 -15.79
N LEU A 131 3.35 12.73 -15.08
CA LEU A 131 1.99 12.87 -15.62
C LEU A 131 1.35 14.12 -15.01
N SER A 132 0.41 14.77 -15.70
CA SER A 132 -0.31 15.86 -15.05
C SER A 132 -1.04 15.33 -13.79
N GLU A 133 -1.10 16.15 -12.72
CA GLU A 133 -1.76 15.76 -11.46
C GLU A 133 -3.19 15.26 -11.69
N TRP A 134 -3.94 15.93 -12.60
CA TRP A 134 -5.30 15.54 -12.92
C TRP A 134 -5.36 14.13 -13.54
N LEU A 135 -4.45 13.83 -14.46
CA LEU A 135 -4.39 12.51 -15.11
C LEU A 135 -3.99 11.42 -14.11
N ALA A 136 -2.99 11.69 -13.28
CA ALA A 136 -2.57 10.77 -12.23
C ALA A 136 -3.71 10.47 -11.24
N ARG A 137 -4.42 11.50 -10.76
CA ARG A 137 -5.56 11.35 -9.86
C ARG A 137 -6.70 10.58 -10.48
N SER A 138 -7.00 10.83 -11.76
CA SER A 138 -8.05 10.10 -12.49
C SER A 138 -7.69 8.63 -12.63
N PHE A 139 -6.42 8.33 -12.97
CA PHE A 139 -5.91 6.96 -13.05
C PHE A 139 -6.06 6.22 -11.71
N PHE A 140 -5.60 6.82 -10.61
CA PHE A 140 -5.73 6.21 -9.28
C PHE A 140 -7.18 6.14 -8.80
N GLY A 141 -8.05 7.06 -9.23
CA GLY A 141 -9.50 6.99 -8.98
C GLY A 141 -10.16 5.79 -9.66
N VAL A 142 -9.83 5.54 -10.92
CA VAL A 142 -10.30 4.34 -11.64
C VAL A 142 -9.75 3.08 -10.98
N LEU A 143 -8.46 3.07 -10.62
CA LEU A 143 -7.82 1.96 -9.94
C LEU A 143 -8.48 1.68 -8.58
N LEU A 144 -8.83 2.72 -7.81
CA LEU A 144 -9.58 2.59 -6.55
C LEU A 144 -10.91 1.87 -6.77
N VAL A 145 -11.69 2.27 -7.79
CA VAL A 145 -12.98 1.63 -8.09
C VAL A 145 -12.78 0.15 -8.45
N ILE A 146 -11.79 -0.16 -9.30
CA ILE A 146 -11.46 -1.54 -9.67
C ILE A 146 -11.09 -2.35 -8.41
N ASN A 147 -10.23 -1.80 -7.56
CA ASN A 147 -9.79 -2.47 -6.33
C ASN A 147 -10.93 -2.66 -5.31
N CYS A 148 -11.86 -1.72 -5.22
CA CYS A 148 -13.08 -1.89 -4.43
C CYS A 148 -13.94 -3.05 -4.95
N VAL A 149 -14.09 -3.19 -6.27
CA VAL A 149 -14.82 -4.31 -6.87
C VAL A 149 -14.09 -5.64 -6.59
N ILE A 150 -12.77 -5.68 -6.76
CA ILE A 150 -11.94 -6.87 -6.44
C ILE A 150 -12.10 -7.23 -4.96
N PHE A 151 -11.97 -6.27 -4.07
CA PHE A 151 -12.18 -6.50 -2.65
C PHE A 151 -13.56 -7.09 -2.36
N TRP A 152 -14.61 -6.48 -2.89
CA TRP A 152 -16.00 -6.88 -2.62
C TRP A 152 -16.37 -8.24 -3.23
N LYS A 153 -15.91 -8.50 -4.45
CA LYS A 153 -16.30 -9.71 -5.20
C LYS A 153 -15.37 -10.89 -4.98
N VAL A 154 -14.08 -10.66 -4.65
CA VAL A 154 -13.06 -11.71 -4.59
C VAL A 154 -12.53 -11.90 -3.17
N VAL A 155 -12.05 -10.83 -2.52
CA VAL A 155 -11.37 -10.95 -1.22
C VAL A 155 -12.37 -11.21 -0.10
N LEU A 156 -13.36 -10.34 0.05
CA LEU A 156 -14.32 -10.39 1.14
C LEU A 156 -15.09 -11.72 1.23
N PRO A 157 -15.64 -12.30 0.14
CA PRO A 157 -16.36 -13.57 0.21
C PRO A 157 -15.50 -14.72 0.72
N LYS A 158 -14.27 -14.86 0.18
CA LYS A 158 -13.33 -15.94 0.57
C LYS A 158 -12.98 -15.89 2.05
N TYR A 159 -12.66 -14.71 2.57
CA TYR A 159 -12.33 -14.55 3.98
C TYR A 159 -13.56 -14.72 4.88
N LYS A 160 -14.75 -14.26 4.45
CA LYS A 160 -16.00 -14.45 5.18
C LYS A 160 -16.31 -15.94 5.35
N GLU A 161 -16.20 -16.72 4.28
CA GLU A 161 -16.37 -18.18 4.30
C GLU A 161 -15.34 -18.84 5.21
N ALA A 162 -14.05 -18.55 5.03
CA ALA A 162 -12.96 -19.11 5.82
C ALA A 162 -13.02 -18.77 7.34
N PHE A 163 -13.73 -17.72 7.73
CA PHE A 163 -14.01 -17.43 9.15
C PHE A 163 -15.27 -18.10 9.67
N ALA A 164 -16.22 -18.46 8.79
CA ALA A 164 -17.47 -19.14 9.17
C ALA A 164 -17.26 -20.64 9.39
N GLU A 165 -16.38 -21.29 8.61
CA GLU A 165 -16.09 -22.73 8.67
C GLU A 165 -15.29 -23.20 9.90
N GLN A 166 -14.98 -22.35 10.83
CA GLN A 166 -14.18 -22.62 12.03
C GLN A 166 -14.84 -22.04 13.30
#